data_fc031bc1c2a1b7434d88e775758ed424
#
_entry.id   fc031bc1c2a1b7434d88e775758ed424
#
_cell.length_a   1.000
_cell.length_b   1.000
_cell.length_c   1.000
_cell.angle_alpha   90.00
_cell.angle_beta   90.00
_cell.angle_gamma   90.00
#
_symmetry.space_group_name_H-M   'P 1'
#
loop_
_entity.id
_entity.type
_entity.pdbx_description
1 polymer ?
#
loop_
_entity_poly.entity_id
_entity_poly.type
_entity_poly.pdbx_seq_one_letter_code
_entity_poly.pdbx_strand_id
1 'polypeptide(L)'
;PNKMIQKENVYLVGDAATQVKATTGGGIIPSLKAATTLCDCIINKKDYNKEFKKQSGRELLLHLKIRNVLNKFSDRDYDKLLGLMNQEKVKKILKKYDRDTPIPLVLNLLLREPRFLLFSKFGF
;
A
#
# COMPACT_ATOMS: atom_id res chain seq x y z
N PRO A 1 2.39 -9.74 2.15
CA PRO A 1 3.15 -10.21 0.98
C PRO A 1 4.52 -10.76 1.35
N ASN A 2 4.56 -11.79 2.20
CA ASN A 2 5.78 -12.57 2.47
C ASN A 2 5.73 -13.92 1.77
N LYS A 3 4.77 -14.12 0.89
CA LYS A 3 4.63 -15.37 0.15
C LYS A 3 5.60 -15.40 -1.03
N MET A 4 6.13 -16.57 -1.28
CA MET A 4 6.90 -16.85 -2.47
C MET A 4 5.97 -16.82 -3.68
N ILE A 5 6.26 -15.96 -4.65
CA ILE A 5 5.46 -15.78 -5.87
C ILE A 5 6.11 -16.41 -7.10
N GLN A 6 7.26 -17.02 -6.93
CA GLN A 6 7.97 -17.83 -7.93
C GLN A 6 8.58 -19.06 -7.27
N LYS A 7 8.34 -20.23 -7.84
CA LYS A 7 9.03 -21.47 -7.51
C LYS A 7 9.32 -22.22 -8.81
N GLU A 8 10.58 -22.46 -9.08
CA GLU A 8 11.01 -23.07 -10.36
C GLU A 8 10.44 -22.31 -11.56
N ASN A 9 9.68 -22.94 -12.42
CA ASN A 9 9.02 -22.38 -13.61
C ASN A 9 7.57 -21.95 -13.35
N VAL A 10 7.12 -21.92 -12.08
CA VAL A 10 5.77 -21.49 -11.72
C VAL A 10 5.81 -20.09 -11.16
N TYR A 11 4.96 -19.22 -11.68
CA TYR A 11 4.86 -17.81 -11.30
C TYR A 11 3.42 -17.47 -10.91
N LEU A 12 3.27 -16.69 -9.83
CA LEU A 12 1.98 -16.18 -9.39
C LEU A 12 1.90 -14.67 -9.65
N VAL A 13 0.78 -14.21 -10.20
CA VAL A 13 0.50 -12.80 -10.48
C VAL A 13 -0.92 -12.46 -10.04
N GLY A 14 -1.14 -11.20 -9.65
CA GLY A 14 -2.45 -10.71 -9.25
C GLY A 14 -2.87 -11.14 -7.84
N ASP A 15 -4.15 -11.36 -7.67
CA ASP A 15 -4.74 -11.70 -6.37
C ASP A 15 -4.21 -13.02 -5.80
N ALA A 16 -3.91 -14.00 -6.67
CA ALA A 16 -3.27 -15.25 -6.28
C ALA A 16 -1.91 -15.04 -5.60
N ALA A 17 -1.20 -13.98 -5.97
CA ALA A 17 0.06 -13.55 -5.36
C ALA A 17 -0.12 -12.51 -4.24
N THR A 18 -1.35 -12.23 -3.81
CA THR A 18 -1.68 -11.17 -2.84
C THR A 18 -1.21 -9.76 -3.28
N GLN A 19 -1.19 -9.51 -4.58
CA GLN A 19 -0.76 -8.25 -5.18
C GLN A 19 -1.92 -7.25 -5.22
N VAL A 20 -2.54 -7.02 -4.07
CA VAL A 20 -3.68 -6.09 -3.89
C VAL A 20 -3.39 -5.10 -2.77
N LYS A 21 -3.97 -3.91 -2.87
CA LYS A 21 -3.91 -2.89 -1.82
C LYS A 21 -4.84 -3.28 -0.68
N ALA A 22 -4.31 -3.66 0.47
CA ALA A 22 -5.09 -4.10 1.63
C ALA A 22 -6.08 -3.05 2.15
N THR A 23 -5.84 -1.75 1.89
CA THR A 23 -6.74 -0.66 2.33
C THR A 23 -8.01 -0.56 1.50
N THR A 24 -7.94 -0.84 0.19
CA THR A 24 -9.04 -0.58 -0.76
C THR A 24 -9.53 -1.83 -1.50
N GLY A 25 -8.81 -2.95 -1.43
CA GLY A 25 -9.06 -4.13 -2.25
C GLY A 25 -8.69 -3.95 -3.74
N GLY A 26 -8.10 -2.80 -4.10
CA GLY A 26 -7.72 -2.52 -5.48
C GLY A 26 -6.52 -3.35 -5.94
N GLY A 27 -6.72 -4.28 -6.88
CA GLY A 27 -5.70 -5.19 -7.40
C GLY A 27 -5.22 -4.88 -8.83
N ILE A 28 -5.98 -4.14 -9.64
CA ILE A 28 -5.70 -3.94 -11.07
C ILE A 28 -4.29 -3.35 -11.29
N ILE A 29 -4.00 -2.19 -10.71
CA ILE A 29 -2.71 -1.52 -10.90
C ILE A 29 -1.53 -2.34 -10.34
N PRO A 30 -1.58 -2.88 -9.10
CA PRO A 30 -0.53 -3.76 -8.61
C PRO A 30 -0.31 -5.00 -9.47
N SER A 31 -1.39 -5.60 -10.00
CA SER A 31 -1.30 -6.78 -10.87
C SER A 31 -0.65 -6.46 -12.20
N LEU A 32 -0.99 -5.32 -12.83
CA LEU A 32 -0.35 -4.86 -14.06
C LEU A 32 1.15 -4.59 -13.86
N LYS A 33 1.52 -3.89 -12.77
CA LYS A 33 2.94 -3.70 -12.41
C LYS A 33 3.66 -5.04 -12.22
N ALA A 34 3.02 -5.99 -11.54
CA ALA A 34 3.57 -7.31 -11.31
C ALA A 34 3.76 -8.10 -12.61
N ALA A 35 2.78 -8.06 -13.50
CA ALA A 35 2.86 -8.71 -14.81
C ALA A 35 4.02 -8.16 -15.65
N THR A 36 4.16 -6.83 -15.71
CA THR A 36 5.27 -6.16 -16.41
C THR A 36 6.62 -6.58 -15.81
N THR A 37 6.71 -6.59 -14.46
CA THR A 37 7.93 -7.04 -13.77
C THR A 37 8.25 -8.51 -14.08
N LEU A 38 7.24 -9.38 -14.12
CA LEU A 38 7.42 -10.79 -14.45
C LEU A 38 7.93 -10.96 -15.88
N CYS A 39 7.35 -10.25 -16.85
CA CYS A 39 7.82 -10.30 -18.24
C CYS A 39 9.31 -9.89 -18.34
N ASP A 40 9.70 -8.76 -17.69
CA ASP A 40 11.11 -8.35 -17.64
C ASP A 40 12.01 -9.40 -16.99
N CYS A 41 11.54 -10.04 -15.91
CA CYS A 41 12.30 -11.10 -15.23
C CYS A 41 12.49 -12.34 -16.09
N ILE A 42 11.49 -12.75 -16.85
CA ILE A 42 11.58 -13.91 -17.77
C ILE A 42 12.58 -13.60 -18.89
N ILE A 43 12.45 -12.46 -19.54
CA ILE A 43 13.32 -12.03 -20.66
C ILE A 43 14.79 -11.93 -20.20
N ASN A 44 15.01 -11.30 -19.05
CA ASN A 44 16.35 -10.99 -18.54
C ASN A 44 16.87 -12.02 -17.52
N LYS A 45 16.20 -13.15 -17.33
CA LYS A 45 16.55 -14.24 -16.39
C LYS A 45 16.81 -13.74 -14.97
N LYS A 46 15.95 -12.82 -14.48
CA LYS A 46 16.02 -12.25 -13.13
C LYS A 46 15.10 -13.00 -12.17
N ASP A 47 15.37 -12.89 -10.87
CA ASP A 47 14.52 -13.42 -9.80
C ASP A 47 13.29 -12.52 -9.60
N TYR A 48 12.10 -13.03 -9.97
CA TYR A 48 10.86 -12.28 -9.87
C TYR A 48 10.47 -11.96 -8.42
N ASN A 49 10.74 -12.84 -7.44
CA ASN A 49 10.47 -12.56 -6.03
C ASN A 49 11.23 -11.31 -5.55
N LYS A 50 12.50 -11.19 -5.95
CA LYS A 50 13.35 -10.07 -5.55
C LYS A 50 12.95 -8.78 -6.25
N GLU A 51 12.75 -8.83 -7.56
CA GLU A 51 12.43 -7.63 -8.35
C GLU A 51 11.05 -7.07 -7.99
N PHE A 52 10.03 -7.92 -7.84
CA PHE A 52 8.71 -7.48 -7.40
C PHE A 52 8.75 -6.87 -5.98
N LYS A 53 9.45 -7.51 -5.04
CA LYS A 53 9.60 -6.99 -3.68
C LYS A 53 10.28 -5.62 -3.65
N LYS A 54 11.29 -5.41 -4.49
CA LYS A 54 11.99 -4.14 -4.63
C LYS A 54 11.09 -3.05 -5.21
N GLN A 55 10.30 -3.35 -6.23
CA GLN A 55 9.46 -2.40 -6.96
C GLN A 55 8.18 -2.02 -6.20
N SER A 56 7.45 -3.01 -5.69
CA SER A 56 6.09 -2.82 -5.16
C SER A 56 5.92 -3.26 -3.71
N GLY A 57 6.87 -4.01 -3.16
CA GLY A 57 6.74 -4.61 -1.83
C GLY A 57 6.56 -3.58 -0.71
N ARG A 58 7.24 -2.43 -0.77
CA ARG A 58 7.13 -1.37 0.24
C ARG A 58 5.74 -0.72 0.23
N GLU A 59 5.19 -0.47 -0.95
CA GLU A 59 3.85 0.14 -1.10
C GLU A 59 2.76 -0.80 -0.56
N LEU A 60 2.79 -2.08 -0.96
CA LEU A 60 1.83 -3.06 -0.49
C LEU A 60 1.95 -3.33 1.02
N LEU A 61 3.17 -3.32 1.56
CA LEU A 61 3.40 -3.44 3.00
C LEU A 61 2.82 -2.25 3.77
N LEU A 62 2.95 -1.03 3.24
CA LEU A 62 2.35 0.16 3.84
C LEU A 62 0.82 0.07 3.85
N HIS A 63 0.20 -0.35 2.75
CA HIS A 63 -1.25 -0.59 2.71
C HIS A 63 -1.68 -1.63 3.76
N LEU A 64 -0.92 -2.70 3.94
CA LEU A 64 -1.19 -3.72 4.95
C LEU A 64 -1.09 -3.15 6.37
N LYS A 65 -0.05 -2.37 6.66
CA LYS A 65 0.11 -1.70 7.97
C LYS A 65 -1.05 -0.75 8.26
N ILE A 66 -1.42 0.10 7.31
CA ILE A 66 -2.57 1.00 7.45
C ILE A 66 -3.84 0.19 7.73
N ARG A 67 -4.09 -0.89 6.99
CA ARG A 67 -5.27 -1.75 7.21
C ARG A 67 -5.28 -2.36 8.60
N ASN A 68 -4.14 -2.85 9.08
CA ASN A 68 -4.01 -3.42 10.42
C ASN A 68 -4.31 -2.39 11.52
N VAL A 69 -3.94 -1.13 11.30
CA VAL A 69 -4.29 -0.02 12.21
C VAL A 69 -5.80 0.24 12.16
N LEU A 70 -6.37 0.38 10.97
CA LEU A 70 -7.81 0.64 10.79
C LEU A 70 -8.67 -0.48 11.40
N ASN A 71 -8.25 -1.73 11.29
CA ASN A 71 -8.98 -2.87 11.87
C ASN A 71 -9.06 -2.85 13.41
N LYS A 72 -8.24 -2.03 14.07
CA LYS A 72 -8.24 -1.86 15.54
C LYS A 72 -9.03 -0.64 16.01
N PHE A 73 -9.56 0.16 15.08
CA PHE A 73 -10.30 1.39 15.40
C PHE A 73 -11.66 1.08 16.00
N SER A 74 -12.01 1.85 17.03
CA SER A 74 -13.39 2.01 17.47
C SER A 74 -14.11 3.03 16.60
N ASP A 75 -15.44 3.12 16.69
CA ASP A 75 -16.25 4.13 16.00
C ASP A 75 -15.76 5.55 16.29
N ARG A 76 -15.39 5.82 17.56
CA ARG A 76 -14.84 7.11 17.97
C ARG A 76 -13.49 7.43 17.30
N ASP A 77 -12.67 6.42 17.01
CA ASP A 77 -11.40 6.62 16.30
C ASP A 77 -11.65 6.91 14.82
N TYR A 78 -12.65 6.26 14.22
CA TYR A 78 -13.11 6.58 12.86
C TYR A 78 -13.67 8.00 12.77
N ASP A 79 -14.50 8.45 13.72
CA ASP A 79 -15.01 9.81 13.77
C ASP A 79 -13.87 10.85 13.83
N LYS A 80 -12.87 10.61 14.68
CA LYS A 80 -11.67 11.46 14.76
C LYS A 80 -10.90 11.48 13.44
N LEU A 81 -10.69 10.32 12.81
CA LEU A 81 -10.02 10.22 11.52
C LEU A 81 -10.76 11.01 10.46
N LEU A 82 -12.08 10.83 10.35
CA LEU A 82 -12.92 11.55 9.39
C LEU A 82 -12.91 13.05 9.65
N GLY A 83 -12.95 13.48 10.92
CA GLY A 83 -12.82 14.89 11.30
C GLY A 83 -11.49 15.50 10.85
N LEU A 84 -10.37 14.77 10.97
CA LEU A 84 -9.07 15.21 10.47
C LEU A 84 -9.04 15.27 8.94
N MET A 85 -9.57 14.24 8.28
CA MET A 85 -9.61 14.18 6.81
C MET A 85 -10.51 15.25 6.19
N ASN A 86 -11.53 15.71 6.90
CA ASN A 86 -12.45 16.74 6.41
C ASN A 86 -11.87 18.16 6.43
N GLN A 87 -10.69 18.38 7.00
CA GLN A 87 -10.04 19.68 7.00
C GLN A 87 -9.56 20.09 5.60
N GLU A 88 -9.76 21.35 5.22
CA GLU A 88 -9.42 21.85 3.89
C GLU A 88 -7.93 21.64 3.51
N LYS A 89 -7.01 21.80 4.49
CA LYS A 89 -5.59 21.53 4.27
C LYS A 89 -5.31 20.07 3.94
N VAL A 90 -6.02 19.14 4.58
CA VAL A 90 -5.90 17.69 4.33
C VAL A 90 -6.52 17.32 2.99
N LYS A 91 -7.70 17.85 2.67
CA LYS A 91 -8.35 17.66 1.36
C LYS A 91 -7.47 18.12 0.19
N LYS A 92 -6.75 19.24 0.35
CA LYS A 92 -5.79 19.72 -0.65
C LYS A 92 -4.66 18.71 -0.87
N ILE A 93 -4.14 18.07 0.19
CA ILE A 93 -3.12 17.04 0.08
C ILE A 93 -3.69 15.81 -0.64
N LEU A 94 -4.87 15.32 -0.21
CA LEU A 94 -5.54 14.16 -0.82
C LEU A 94 -5.84 14.36 -2.31
N LYS A 95 -6.16 15.58 -2.74
CA LYS A 95 -6.36 15.91 -4.16
C LYS A 95 -5.05 15.96 -4.96
N LYS A 96 -3.94 16.30 -4.31
CA LYS A 96 -2.63 16.45 -4.97
C LYS A 96 -1.91 15.12 -5.17
N TYR A 97 -2.05 14.18 -4.25
CA TYR A 97 -1.33 12.91 -4.27
C TYR A 97 -2.24 11.77 -4.70
N ASP A 98 -1.73 10.96 -5.60
CA ASP A 98 -2.43 9.75 -6.04
C ASP A 98 -2.45 8.72 -4.89
N ARG A 99 -3.59 8.07 -4.72
CA ARG A 99 -3.76 6.92 -3.80
C ARG A 99 -2.93 5.70 -4.22
N ASP A 100 -2.41 5.69 -5.43
CA ASP A 100 -1.53 4.63 -5.94
C ASP A 100 -0.06 4.85 -5.56
N THR A 101 0.28 6.02 -4.98
CA THR A 101 1.59 6.33 -4.42
C THR A 101 1.47 6.71 -2.93
N PRO A 102 1.18 5.73 -2.05
CA PRO A 102 0.79 6.01 -0.67
C PRO A 102 1.94 6.58 0.19
N ILE A 103 3.20 6.31 -0.15
CA ILE A 103 4.33 6.75 0.68
C ILE A 103 4.44 8.28 0.71
N PRO A 104 4.51 9.01 -0.42
CA PRO A 104 4.51 10.46 -0.42
C PRO A 104 3.25 11.07 0.21
N LEU A 105 2.08 10.45 -0.01
CA LEU A 105 0.82 10.88 0.59
C LEU A 105 0.89 10.84 2.12
N VAL A 106 1.25 9.68 2.70
CA VAL A 106 1.33 9.49 4.16
C VAL A 106 2.36 10.43 4.79
N LEU A 107 3.55 10.57 4.19
CA LEU A 107 4.57 11.48 4.69
C LEU A 107 4.09 12.94 4.72
N ASN A 108 3.44 13.42 3.64
CA ASN A 108 2.92 14.77 3.60
C ASN A 108 1.75 14.99 4.57
N LEU A 109 0.90 13.99 4.78
CA LEU A 109 -0.16 14.03 5.78
C LEU A 109 0.43 14.17 7.19
N LEU A 110 1.42 13.37 7.56
CA LEU A 110 2.06 13.43 8.87
C LEU A 110 2.79 14.75 9.11
N LEU A 111 3.47 15.28 8.09
CA LEU A 111 4.19 16.56 8.20
C LEU A 111 3.24 17.76 8.36
N ARG A 112 2.13 17.77 7.65
CA ARG A 112 1.19 18.90 7.64
C ARG A 112 0.09 18.79 8.69
N GLU A 113 -0.18 17.60 9.18
CA GLU A 113 -1.18 17.32 10.20
C GLU A 113 -0.64 16.26 11.19
N PRO A 114 0.24 16.66 12.14
CA PRO A 114 0.87 15.72 13.07
C PRO A 114 -0.11 14.93 13.94
N ARG A 115 -1.37 15.39 14.07
CA ARG A 115 -2.41 14.68 14.83
C ARG A 115 -2.72 13.28 14.26
N PHE A 116 -2.37 12.99 13.00
CA PHE A 116 -2.41 11.61 12.49
C PHE A 116 -1.48 10.67 13.25
N LEU A 117 -0.43 11.17 13.93
CA LEU A 117 0.43 10.36 14.80
C LEU A 117 -0.31 9.81 16.01
N LEU A 118 -1.45 10.38 16.41
CA LEU A 118 -2.27 9.83 17.49
C LEU A 118 -2.74 8.39 17.21
N PHE A 119 -2.81 8.02 15.94
CA PHE A 119 -3.18 6.66 15.52
C PHE A 119 -1.99 5.69 15.52
N SER A 120 -0.75 6.14 15.73
CA SER A 120 0.43 5.26 15.82
C SER A 120 0.37 4.30 17.02
N LYS A 121 -0.38 4.66 18.09
CA LYS A 121 -0.65 3.78 19.23
C LYS A 121 -1.25 2.42 18.86
N PHE A 122 -1.85 2.30 17.66
CA PHE A 122 -2.41 1.06 17.16
C PHE A 122 -1.39 0.16 16.43
N GLY A 123 -0.10 0.54 16.42
CA GLY A 123 0.98 -0.31 15.90
C GLY A 123 1.41 0.02 14.47
N PHE A 124 1.63 1.30 14.19
CA PHE A 124 2.26 1.75 12.94
C PHE A 124 3.76 1.49 12.94
#